data_a1c52decd0ce19bb12cae33cfd32bdc7
#
_entry.id   a1c52decd0ce19bb12cae33cfd32bdc7
#
_cell.length_a   1.000
_cell.length_b   1.000
_cell.length_c   1.000
_cell.angle_alpha   90.00
_cell.angle_beta   90.00
_cell.angle_gamma   90.00
#
_symmetry.space_group_name_H-M   'P 1'
#
loop_
_entity.id
_entity.type
_entity.pdbx_description
1 polymer ?
#
loop_
_entity_poly.entity_id
_entity_poly.type
_entity_poly.pdbx_seq_one_letter_code
_entity_poly.pdbx_strand_id
1 'polypeptide(L)'
;IYVIADKQGWVPDQSVWETIKANSVRAPAKITVYGFDLQHSGNITAKNSIRISTSKDRVDASIFYRQVQLPFKVGKKNFKKLKWRLGDISSYEKPPVVMENLPVCASCHLFSNDGTLISMEMNYKEDSGAHFITPVRENIELSAEDFMSWNDFPRPELLPKTRGLFAKISPSGKYMVSTVHEISYAALTNEPAFCQLFFPTYGVLAWYSVDNREFHLLAGADDYDFVQTDPSWSWDEKYIVFARSTTKNEYHEDITNIRTHIEDASIHELNEKFPIQFNLYRMPFNQGKGGIPEPLKGASHNGMSNYFPRYSPDGKWIVFTRSRTGIMLQPDSELFIIPAAGGEARRMRCNRELFNSWHSFSPNGKWMLFSSKANTPFTEIFLTHIDANGVDSPPVCLSRFSDDHYAANVPEFVNIGPGAIKKIKISAQR
;
A
#
# COMPACT_ATOMS: atom_id res chain seq x y z
N ILE A 1 -25.04 2.75 28.96
CA ILE A 1 -24.11 1.68 29.32
C ILE A 1 -23.05 2.30 30.22
N TYR A 2 -22.81 1.71 31.37
CA TYR A 2 -21.76 2.12 32.32
C TYR A 2 -20.78 0.96 32.45
N VAL A 3 -19.50 1.24 32.36
CA VAL A 3 -18.42 0.27 32.46
C VAL A 3 -17.37 0.79 33.42
N ILE A 4 -16.94 -0.03 34.37
CA ILE A 4 -15.78 0.23 35.22
C ILE A 4 -14.64 -0.61 34.67
N ALA A 5 -13.53 0.02 34.34
CA ALA A 5 -12.34 -0.63 33.83
C ALA A 5 -11.12 -0.25 34.66
N ASP A 6 -10.30 -1.22 34.97
CA ASP A 6 -9.00 -1.07 35.64
C ASP A 6 -7.83 -1.02 34.65
N LYS A 7 -8.14 -1.11 33.33
CA LYS A 7 -7.16 -1.11 32.22
C LYS A 7 -7.33 0.13 31.35
N GLN A 8 -6.30 0.47 30.61
CA GLN A 8 -6.27 1.60 29.69
C GLN A 8 -7.20 1.47 28.47
N GLY A 9 -7.96 0.40 28.34
CA GLY A 9 -8.84 0.17 27.20
C GLY A 9 -10.05 -0.69 27.59
N TRP A 10 -11.14 -0.42 26.91
CA TRP A 10 -12.36 -1.22 26.97
C TRP A 10 -12.81 -1.58 25.56
N VAL A 11 -13.11 -2.84 25.34
CA VAL A 11 -13.71 -3.35 24.10
C VAL A 11 -15.11 -3.82 24.42
N PRO A 12 -16.16 -3.28 23.78
CA PRO A 12 -17.52 -3.77 23.98
C PRO A 12 -17.64 -5.22 23.51
N ASP A 13 -18.46 -6.02 24.20
CA ASP A 13 -18.89 -7.28 23.66
C ASP A 13 -19.73 -7.10 22.39
N GLN A 14 -19.97 -8.18 21.66
CA GLN A 14 -20.66 -8.13 20.38
C GLN A 14 -22.06 -7.52 20.49
N SER A 15 -22.84 -7.88 21.52
CA SER A 15 -24.22 -7.42 21.69
C SER A 15 -24.29 -5.93 21.99
N VAL A 16 -23.39 -5.45 22.84
CA VAL A 16 -23.22 -4.01 23.16
C VAL A 16 -22.79 -3.27 21.93
N TRP A 17 -21.83 -3.76 21.17
CA TRP A 17 -21.35 -3.10 19.96
C TRP A 17 -22.42 -3.01 18.87
N GLU A 18 -23.20 -4.10 18.64
CA GLU A 18 -24.34 -4.07 17.71
C GLU A 18 -25.38 -3.02 18.12
N THR A 19 -25.66 -2.90 19.42
CA THR A 19 -26.55 -1.88 19.96
C THR A 19 -26.02 -0.46 19.71
N ILE A 20 -24.75 -0.22 19.96
CA ILE A 20 -24.09 1.07 19.69
C ILE A 20 -24.17 1.40 18.20
N LYS A 21 -23.83 0.47 17.32
CA LYS A 21 -23.89 0.65 15.86
C LYS A 21 -25.31 1.00 15.40
N ALA A 22 -26.29 0.22 15.78
CA ALA A 22 -27.69 0.44 15.38
C ALA A 22 -28.23 1.83 15.78
N ASN A 23 -27.82 2.34 16.94
CA ASN A 23 -28.31 3.62 17.48
C ASN A 23 -27.46 4.83 17.05
N SER A 24 -26.23 4.62 16.51
CA SER A 24 -25.34 5.73 16.12
C SER A 24 -25.36 6.06 14.63
N VAL A 25 -26.26 5.47 13.85
CA VAL A 25 -26.44 5.76 12.41
C VAL A 25 -27.05 7.13 12.16
N ARG A 26 -28.07 7.51 12.94
CA ARG A 26 -28.81 8.77 12.75
C ARG A 26 -28.30 9.89 13.62
N ALA A 27 -27.85 9.57 14.81
CA ALA A 27 -27.33 10.54 15.79
C ALA A 27 -26.06 9.96 16.43
N PRO A 28 -24.99 10.75 16.57
CA PRO A 28 -23.74 10.26 17.17
C PRO A 28 -23.96 9.73 18.59
N ALA A 29 -23.41 8.57 18.88
CA ALA A 29 -23.28 8.07 20.24
C ALA A 29 -22.17 8.85 20.95
N LYS A 30 -22.38 9.19 22.23
CA LYS A 30 -21.40 9.87 23.06
C LYS A 30 -20.76 8.87 24.01
N ILE A 31 -19.44 8.75 23.95
CA ILE A 31 -18.65 8.02 24.92
C ILE A 31 -17.99 9.03 25.85
N THR A 32 -18.20 8.90 27.16
CA THR A 32 -17.55 9.74 28.15
C THR A 32 -16.71 8.86 29.07
N VAL A 33 -15.44 9.20 29.21
CA VAL A 33 -14.50 8.54 30.09
C VAL A 33 -14.27 9.44 31.31
N TYR A 34 -14.39 8.85 32.49
CA TYR A 34 -14.08 9.47 33.76
C TYR A 34 -12.91 8.77 34.41
N GLY A 35 -11.90 9.52 34.83
CA GLY A 35 -10.83 9.03 35.70
C GLY A 35 -11.18 9.37 37.16
N PHE A 36 -10.94 8.43 38.06
CA PHE A 36 -11.08 8.64 39.47
C PHE A 36 -10.05 7.84 40.27
N ASP A 37 -9.72 8.31 41.43
CA ASP A 37 -8.84 7.61 42.35
C ASP A 37 -9.62 6.51 43.10
N LEU A 38 -9.10 5.30 43.11
CA LEU A 38 -9.71 4.15 43.81
C LEU A 38 -9.82 4.37 45.33
N GLN A 39 -8.92 5.16 45.93
CA GLN A 39 -8.93 5.49 47.36
C GLN A 39 -9.95 6.59 47.68
N HIS A 40 -10.33 7.39 46.69
CA HIS A 40 -11.26 8.51 46.80
C HIS A 40 -12.29 8.49 45.66
N SER A 41 -13.02 7.39 45.54
CA SER A 41 -13.91 7.09 44.40
C SER A 41 -15.01 8.12 44.13
N GLY A 42 -15.25 9.05 45.05
CA GLY A 42 -16.15 10.17 44.84
C GLY A 42 -15.55 11.35 44.06
N ASN A 43 -14.25 11.40 43.87
CA ASN A 43 -13.56 12.51 43.22
C ASN A 43 -13.20 12.14 41.76
N ILE A 44 -13.87 12.78 40.81
CA ILE A 44 -13.52 12.69 39.41
C ILE A 44 -12.26 13.53 39.19
N THR A 45 -11.16 12.88 38.82
CA THR A 45 -9.85 13.52 38.56
C THR A 45 -9.66 13.90 37.10
N ALA A 46 -10.36 13.25 36.18
CA ALA A 46 -10.32 13.54 34.75
C ALA A 46 -11.67 13.23 34.08
N LYS A 47 -11.98 13.95 33.01
CA LYS A 47 -13.16 13.70 32.18
C LYS A 47 -12.87 14.10 30.75
N ASN A 48 -13.16 13.18 29.82
CA ASN A 48 -13.13 13.47 28.40
C ASN A 48 -14.28 12.76 27.66
N SER A 49 -14.66 13.26 26.50
CA SER A 49 -15.74 12.68 25.71
C SER A 49 -15.41 12.68 24.23
N ILE A 50 -15.81 11.61 23.55
CA ILE A 50 -15.78 11.51 22.09
C ILE A 50 -17.20 11.24 21.57
N ARG A 51 -17.42 11.55 20.30
CA ARG A 51 -18.65 11.18 19.59
C ARG A 51 -18.27 10.21 18.48
N ILE A 52 -19.04 9.15 18.33
CA ILE A 52 -18.89 8.16 17.26
C ILE A 52 -20.18 8.07 16.46
N SER A 53 -20.04 7.90 15.15
CA SER A 53 -21.16 7.65 14.24
C SER A 53 -20.89 6.38 13.45
N THR A 54 -21.96 5.67 13.13
CA THR A 54 -21.88 4.47 12.29
C THR A 54 -22.41 4.80 10.89
N SER A 55 -21.68 4.43 9.84
CA SER A 55 -22.16 4.56 8.47
C SER A 55 -23.18 3.47 8.15
N LYS A 56 -24.10 3.75 7.22
CA LYS A 56 -24.96 2.75 6.58
C LYS A 56 -24.24 1.97 5.49
N ASP A 57 -23.14 2.55 4.98
CA ASP A 57 -22.37 1.96 3.91
C ASP A 57 -21.63 0.74 4.43
N ARG A 58 -21.86 -0.40 3.80
CA ARG A 58 -21.18 -1.66 4.13
C ARG A 58 -19.74 -1.61 3.64
N VAL A 59 -18.84 -2.33 4.29
CA VAL A 59 -17.47 -2.48 3.82
C VAL A 59 -17.40 -3.52 2.70
N ASP A 60 -18.09 -4.66 2.86
CA ASP A 60 -18.27 -5.74 1.88
C ASP A 60 -16.99 -6.23 1.19
N ALA A 61 -15.87 -6.24 1.90
CA ALA A 61 -14.59 -6.70 1.37
C ALA A 61 -13.70 -7.21 2.48
N SER A 62 -12.89 -8.19 2.15
CA SER A 62 -11.82 -8.65 3.05
C SER A 62 -10.58 -7.76 2.92
N ILE A 63 -9.70 -7.88 3.88
CA ILE A 63 -8.42 -7.16 3.95
C ILE A 63 -7.31 -8.18 3.87
N PHE A 64 -6.47 -8.05 2.84
CA PHE A 64 -5.23 -8.81 2.69
C PHE A 64 -4.06 -7.89 3.02
N TYR A 65 -3.12 -8.33 3.86
CA TYR A 65 -1.99 -7.50 4.26
C TYR A 65 -0.79 -8.33 4.67
N ARG A 66 0.39 -7.69 4.60
CA ARG A 66 1.68 -8.29 4.95
C ARG A 66 2.14 -7.82 6.32
N GLN A 67 2.68 -8.74 7.12
CA GLN A 67 3.35 -8.46 8.39
C GLN A 67 4.86 -8.64 8.26
N VAL A 68 5.63 -7.63 8.69
CA VAL A 68 7.09 -7.56 8.57
C VAL A 68 7.71 -7.18 9.90
N GLN A 69 8.75 -7.91 10.33
CA GLN A 69 9.55 -7.52 11.48
C GLN A 69 10.37 -6.26 11.18
N LEU A 70 10.53 -5.39 12.17
CA LEU A 70 11.38 -4.20 12.09
C LEU A 70 12.62 -4.35 13.01
N PRO A 71 13.72 -3.66 12.71
CA PRO A 71 13.94 -2.91 11.47
C PRO A 71 13.96 -3.82 10.24
N PHE A 72 13.66 -3.30 9.07
CA PHE A 72 13.51 -4.10 7.83
C PHE A 72 14.74 -4.95 7.50
N LYS A 73 15.93 -4.51 7.89
CA LYS A 73 17.20 -5.26 7.77
C LYS A 73 17.13 -6.63 8.49
N VAL A 74 16.45 -6.69 9.65
CA VAL A 74 16.20 -7.94 10.39
C VAL A 74 15.14 -8.78 9.68
N GLY A 75 14.06 -8.15 9.24
CA GLY A 75 13.00 -8.82 8.47
C GLY A 75 13.53 -9.45 7.17
N LYS A 76 14.42 -8.76 6.45
CA LYS A 76 15.07 -9.27 5.23
C LYS A 76 15.94 -10.51 5.49
N LYS A 77 16.65 -10.57 6.63
CA LYS A 77 17.45 -11.74 7.02
C LYS A 77 16.58 -12.92 7.49
N ASN A 78 15.37 -12.63 7.99
CA ASN A 78 14.43 -13.59 8.54
C ASN A 78 13.13 -13.67 7.72
N PHE A 79 13.22 -13.70 6.39
CA PHE A 79 12.04 -13.68 5.52
C PHE A 79 11.05 -14.83 5.79
N LYS A 80 11.49 -15.95 6.40
CA LYS A 80 10.59 -17.03 6.88
C LYS A 80 9.57 -16.54 7.91
N LYS A 81 9.84 -15.45 8.61
CA LYS A 81 8.93 -14.84 9.59
C LYS A 81 7.96 -13.81 8.98
N LEU A 82 8.10 -13.50 7.69
CA LEU A 82 7.09 -12.72 6.97
C LEU A 82 5.79 -13.49 6.96
N LYS A 83 4.68 -12.76 7.12
CA LYS A 83 3.34 -13.35 7.14
C LYS A 83 2.39 -12.53 6.28
N TRP A 84 1.44 -13.19 5.66
CA TRP A 84 0.29 -12.54 5.04
C TRP A 84 -0.98 -13.05 5.69
N ARG A 85 -1.89 -12.12 5.91
CA ARG A 85 -3.16 -12.41 6.58
C ARG A 85 -4.32 -11.97 5.70
N LEU A 86 -5.41 -12.72 5.81
CA LEU A 86 -6.68 -12.41 5.17
C LEU A 86 -7.78 -12.46 6.20
N GLY A 87 -8.58 -11.40 6.30
CA GLY A 87 -9.72 -11.34 7.21
C GLY A 87 -10.59 -10.13 6.91
N ASP A 88 -11.66 -9.99 7.65
CA ASP A 88 -12.57 -8.86 7.53
C ASP A 88 -12.76 -8.12 8.86
N ILE A 89 -13.33 -6.93 8.80
CA ILE A 89 -13.53 -6.09 9.99
C ILE A 89 -14.70 -6.54 10.85
N SER A 90 -15.55 -7.44 10.38
CA SER A 90 -16.71 -7.94 11.14
C SER A 90 -16.33 -8.98 12.18
N SER A 91 -15.18 -9.65 11.99
CA SER A 91 -14.67 -10.65 12.92
C SER A 91 -14.13 -10.02 14.20
N TYR A 92 -14.38 -10.66 15.33
CA TYR A 92 -13.76 -10.32 16.62
C TYR A 92 -12.41 -11.00 16.82
N GLU A 93 -12.07 -11.93 15.94
CA GLU A 93 -10.80 -12.65 15.96
C GLU A 93 -9.73 -11.95 15.12
N LYS A 94 -8.47 -12.16 15.48
CA LYS A 94 -7.34 -11.72 14.67
C LYS A 94 -7.37 -12.42 13.31
N PRO A 95 -7.17 -11.72 12.18
CA PRO A 95 -7.16 -12.35 10.87
C PRO A 95 -6.20 -13.53 10.79
N PRO A 96 -6.61 -14.68 10.23
CA PRO A 96 -5.74 -15.85 10.10
C PRO A 96 -4.54 -15.58 9.18
N VAL A 97 -3.44 -16.28 9.43
CA VAL A 97 -2.27 -16.30 8.54
C VAL A 97 -2.57 -17.25 7.38
N VAL A 98 -2.50 -16.73 6.17
CA VAL A 98 -2.72 -17.51 4.94
C VAL A 98 -1.42 -17.87 4.23
N MET A 99 -0.33 -17.16 4.51
CA MET A 99 0.99 -17.45 3.96
C MET A 99 2.10 -17.08 4.94
N GLU A 100 3.00 -18.01 5.21
CA GLU A 100 4.18 -17.85 6.07
C GLU A 100 5.22 -18.94 5.76
N ASN A 101 6.37 -18.88 6.42
CA ASN A 101 7.45 -19.86 6.31
C ASN A 101 7.93 -20.09 4.87
N LEU A 102 7.95 -19.03 4.07
CA LEU A 102 8.38 -19.11 2.68
C LEU A 102 9.89 -19.42 2.59
N PRO A 103 10.31 -20.22 1.62
CA PRO A 103 11.73 -20.49 1.37
C PRO A 103 12.45 -19.30 0.72
N VAL A 104 11.71 -18.32 0.20
CA VAL A 104 12.21 -17.14 -0.53
C VAL A 104 11.56 -15.87 0.01
N CYS A 105 12.19 -14.72 -0.25
CA CYS A 105 11.59 -13.43 0.09
C CYS A 105 10.43 -13.12 -0.86
N ALA A 106 9.33 -12.60 -0.29
CA ALA A 106 8.18 -12.09 -1.04
C ALA A 106 7.82 -10.68 -0.57
N SER A 107 7.16 -9.91 -1.42
CA SER A 107 6.93 -8.49 -1.18
C SER A 107 5.49 -8.06 -1.45
N CYS A 108 5.26 -7.22 -2.45
CA CYS A 108 3.96 -6.64 -2.73
C CYS A 108 3.01 -7.69 -3.34
N HIS A 109 1.79 -7.70 -2.84
CA HIS A 109 0.69 -8.52 -3.36
C HIS A 109 -0.28 -7.65 -4.15
N LEU A 110 -1.05 -8.26 -5.03
CA LEU A 110 -2.00 -7.63 -5.93
C LEU A 110 -3.17 -8.58 -6.19
N PHE A 111 -4.36 -8.01 -6.36
CA PHE A 111 -5.54 -8.77 -6.80
C PHE A 111 -6.17 -8.11 -8.03
N SER A 112 -6.80 -8.91 -8.89
CA SER A 112 -7.74 -8.40 -9.88
C SER A 112 -8.98 -7.83 -9.18
N ASN A 113 -9.67 -6.86 -9.81
CA ASN A 113 -10.81 -6.22 -9.16
C ASN A 113 -11.99 -7.16 -8.88
N ASP A 114 -12.12 -8.22 -9.66
CA ASP A 114 -13.13 -9.26 -9.45
C ASP A 114 -12.72 -10.30 -8.39
N GLY A 115 -11.48 -10.22 -7.90
CA GLY A 115 -10.94 -11.15 -6.92
C GLY A 115 -10.61 -12.54 -7.47
N THR A 116 -10.60 -12.72 -8.78
CA THR A 116 -10.35 -14.05 -9.39
C THR A 116 -8.86 -14.41 -9.45
N LEU A 117 -7.98 -13.42 -9.51
CA LEU A 117 -6.54 -13.60 -9.57
C LEU A 117 -5.83 -12.94 -8.39
N ILE A 118 -4.78 -13.59 -7.93
CA ILE A 118 -3.77 -13.05 -7.02
C ILE A 118 -2.40 -13.08 -7.69
N SER A 119 -1.63 -12.00 -7.50
CA SER A 119 -0.24 -11.91 -7.93
C SER A 119 0.63 -11.38 -6.79
N MET A 120 1.91 -11.73 -6.78
CA MET A 120 2.86 -11.24 -5.78
C MET A 120 4.29 -11.29 -6.30
N GLU A 121 5.05 -10.23 -5.99
CA GLU A 121 6.50 -10.21 -6.14
C GLU A 121 7.16 -11.25 -5.23
N MET A 122 7.99 -12.11 -5.78
CA MET A 122 8.65 -13.17 -5.04
C MET A 122 10.03 -13.50 -5.64
N ASN A 123 11.06 -13.54 -4.81
CA ASN A 123 12.42 -13.87 -5.27
C ASN A 123 12.56 -15.38 -5.58
N TYR A 124 11.78 -15.85 -6.56
CA TYR A 124 11.74 -17.26 -6.94
C TYR A 124 12.98 -17.64 -7.76
N LYS A 125 13.68 -18.73 -7.37
CA LYS A 125 14.94 -19.17 -7.99
C LYS A 125 16.01 -18.07 -8.08
N GLU A 126 16.13 -17.26 -7.03
CA GLU A 126 17.06 -16.12 -6.96
C GLU A 126 16.78 -15.01 -7.99
N ASP A 127 15.61 -15.04 -8.62
CA ASP A 127 15.16 -14.02 -9.53
C ASP A 127 14.27 -13.00 -8.80
N SER A 128 14.83 -11.82 -8.56
CA SER A 128 14.13 -10.73 -7.88
C SER A 128 13.07 -10.03 -8.75
N GLY A 129 13.04 -10.30 -10.04
CA GLY A 129 12.00 -9.83 -10.97
C GLY A 129 10.81 -10.79 -11.09
N ALA A 130 10.86 -11.93 -10.41
CA ALA A 130 9.80 -12.92 -10.50
C ALA A 130 8.52 -12.48 -9.77
N HIS A 131 7.40 -12.75 -10.41
CA HIS A 131 6.05 -12.56 -9.87
C HIS A 131 5.24 -13.83 -10.16
N PHE A 132 4.51 -14.33 -9.17
CA PHE A 132 3.49 -15.32 -9.49
C PHE A 132 2.17 -14.65 -9.85
N ILE A 133 1.40 -15.28 -10.73
CA ILE A 133 0.03 -14.91 -11.08
C ILE A 133 -0.76 -16.22 -11.11
N THR A 134 -1.77 -16.34 -10.25
CA THR A 134 -2.54 -17.58 -10.14
C THR A 134 -4.00 -17.29 -9.75
N PRO A 135 -4.95 -18.17 -10.12
CA PRO A 135 -6.32 -18.05 -9.65
C PRO A 135 -6.43 -18.13 -8.13
N VAL A 136 -7.34 -17.31 -7.56
CA VAL A 136 -7.69 -17.38 -6.15
C VAL A 136 -8.39 -18.72 -5.88
N ARG A 137 -7.86 -19.47 -4.92
CA ARG A 137 -8.38 -20.76 -4.44
C ARG A 137 -8.15 -20.88 -2.95
N GLU A 138 -8.93 -21.72 -2.31
CA GLU A 138 -8.83 -21.99 -0.87
C GLU A 138 -7.41 -22.43 -0.44
N ASN A 139 -6.81 -23.32 -1.23
CA ASN A 139 -5.43 -23.76 -1.05
C ASN A 139 -4.68 -23.54 -2.37
N ILE A 140 -3.67 -22.70 -2.32
CA ILE A 140 -2.83 -22.34 -3.46
C ILE A 140 -1.47 -23.00 -3.26
N GLU A 141 -1.08 -23.84 -4.20
CA GLU A 141 0.23 -24.46 -4.27
C GLU A 141 0.93 -23.98 -5.54
N LEU A 142 1.91 -23.07 -5.36
CA LEU A 142 2.62 -22.42 -6.44
C LEU A 142 3.64 -23.37 -7.07
N SER A 143 3.59 -23.52 -8.39
CA SER A 143 4.53 -24.24 -9.24
C SER A 143 5.33 -23.28 -10.11
N ALA A 144 6.30 -23.78 -10.84
CA ALA A 144 7.10 -22.95 -11.75
C ALA A 144 6.28 -22.27 -12.86
N GLU A 145 5.14 -22.86 -13.24
CA GLU A 145 4.26 -22.37 -14.30
C GLU A 145 3.47 -21.12 -13.88
N ASP A 146 3.31 -20.92 -12.57
CA ASP A 146 2.62 -19.74 -12.01
C ASP A 146 3.49 -18.49 -12.06
N PHE A 147 4.80 -18.61 -12.33
CA PHE A 147 5.74 -17.51 -12.31
C PHE A 147 6.02 -16.93 -13.69
N MET A 148 6.09 -15.62 -13.75
CA MET A 148 6.69 -14.82 -14.81
C MET A 148 7.83 -13.98 -14.22
N SER A 149 8.75 -13.51 -15.06
CA SER A 149 9.82 -12.62 -14.59
C SER A 149 9.94 -11.38 -15.46
N TRP A 150 10.05 -10.22 -14.82
CA TRP A 150 10.39 -8.99 -15.51
C TRP A 150 11.82 -9.00 -16.08
N ASN A 151 12.67 -9.95 -15.64
CA ASN A 151 13.99 -10.16 -16.22
C ASN A 151 13.96 -10.84 -17.59
N ASP A 152 12.81 -11.42 -17.99
CA ASP A 152 12.60 -11.93 -19.34
C ASP A 152 12.33 -10.79 -20.33
N PHE A 153 12.03 -9.58 -19.84
CA PHE A 153 11.94 -8.38 -20.67
C PHE A 153 13.35 -7.99 -21.18
N PRO A 154 13.53 -7.80 -22.51
CA PRO A 154 14.82 -7.45 -23.10
C PRO A 154 15.43 -6.19 -22.45
N ARG A 155 16.68 -6.28 -22.04
CA ARG A 155 17.39 -5.16 -21.41
C ARG A 155 18.75 -4.93 -22.07
N PRO A 156 19.22 -3.67 -22.14
CA PRO A 156 20.59 -3.36 -22.48
C PRO A 156 21.58 -4.07 -21.52
N GLU A 157 22.68 -4.57 -22.05
CA GLU A 157 23.67 -5.36 -21.29
C GLU A 157 24.26 -4.61 -20.08
N LEU A 158 24.41 -3.29 -20.20
CA LEU A 158 24.93 -2.43 -19.14
C LEU A 158 23.95 -2.13 -18.01
N LEU A 159 22.65 -2.42 -18.19
CA LEU A 159 21.66 -2.19 -17.16
C LEU A 159 21.54 -3.40 -16.23
N PRO A 160 21.29 -3.14 -14.95
CA PRO A 160 21.09 -4.19 -13.97
C PRO A 160 19.82 -5.01 -14.23
N LYS A 161 19.70 -6.17 -13.57
CA LYS A 161 18.48 -6.99 -13.61
C LYS A 161 17.28 -6.21 -13.07
N THR A 162 16.19 -6.25 -13.80
CA THR A 162 14.91 -5.67 -13.43
C THR A 162 14.26 -6.41 -12.25
N ARG A 163 13.66 -5.67 -11.35
CA ARG A 163 12.86 -6.22 -10.23
C ARG A 163 11.37 -6.13 -10.46
N GLY A 164 10.94 -5.31 -11.42
CA GLY A 164 9.53 -5.06 -11.64
C GLY A 164 8.91 -4.28 -10.49
N LEU A 165 9.53 -3.17 -10.10
CA LEU A 165 9.12 -2.39 -8.93
C LEU A 165 7.72 -1.82 -9.08
N PHE A 166 6.93 -1.94 -7.99
CA PHE A 166 5.57 -1.43 -7.91
C PHE A 166 4.65 -1.95 -9.01
N ALA A 167 4.86 -3.19 -9.45
CA ALA A 167 3.99 -3.82 -10.43
C ALA A 167 2.51 -3.73 -10.01
N LYS A 168 1.61 -3.62 -10.98
CA LYS A 168 0.16 -3.61 -10.79
C LYS A 168 -0.52 -4.48 -11.81
N ILE A 169 -1.32 -5.44 -11.32
CA ILE A 169 -2.24 -6.19 -12.17
C ILE A 169 -3.41 -5.26 -12.57
N SER A 170 -3.87 -5.40 -13.79
CA SER A 170 -5.03 -4.64 -14.26
C SER A 170 -6.34 -5.09 -13.60
N PRO A 171 -7.38 -4.27 -13.56
CA PRO A 171 -8.69 -4.63 -13.02
C PRO A 171 -9.24 -5.95 -13.51
N SER A 172 -9.10 -6.26 -14.80
CA SER A 172 -9.55 -7.52 -15.39
C SER A 172 -8.60 -8.70 -15.20
N GLY A 173 -7.39 -8.45 -14.67
CA GLY A 173 -6.35 -9.46 -14.57
C GLY A 173 -5.61 -9.78 -15.88
N LYS A 174 -5.97 -9.16 -17.01
CA LYS A 174 -5.38 -9.46 -18.32
C LYS A 174 -3.98 -8.90 -18.52
N TYR A 175 -3.64 -7.84 -17.79
CA TYR A 175 -2.39 -7.13 -17.95
C TYR A 175 -1.70 -6.93 -16.61
N MET A 176 -0.38 -6.83 -16.62
CA MET A 176 0.41 -6.24 -15.55
C MET A 176 1.21 -5.06 -16.10
N VAL A 177 1.38 -4.01 -15.33
CA VAL A 177 2.26 -2.90 -15.64
C VAL A 177 3.29 -2.75 -14.54
N SER A 178 4.54 -2.44 -14.87
CA SER A 178 5.63 -2.27 -13.91
C SER A 178 6.69 -1.33 -14.42
N THR A 179 7.59 -0.91 -13.53
CA THR A 179 8.85 -0.29 -13.89
C THR A 179 9.85 -1.36 -14.32
N VAL A 180 10.50 -1.14 -15.45
CA VAL A 180 11.60 -1.98 -15.94
C VAL A 180 12.85 -1.14 -16.16
N HIS A 181 14.01 -1.81 -16.29
CA HIS A 181 15.32 -1.17 -16.40
C HIS A 181 15.64 -0.21 -15.25
N GLU A 182 15.04 -0.46 -14.09
CA GLU A 182 15.09 0.45 -12.99
C GLU A 182 16.44 0.46 -12.27
N ILE A 183 16.85 1.67 -11.88
CA ILE A 183 17.91 1.91 -10.92
C ILE A 183 17.30 2.65 -9.73
N SER A 184 17.55 2.12 -8.54
CA SER A 184 16.98 2.69 -7.33
C SER A 184 17.97 2.59 -6.17
N TYR A 185 18.07 3.66 -5.40
CA TYR A 185 18.76 3.63 -4.12
C TYR A 185 17.76 3.17 -3.04
N ALA A 186 18.13 2.17 -2.27
CA ALA A 186 17.39 1.74 -1.10
C ALA A 186 18.26 1.93 0.14
N ALA A 187 17.89 2.87 0.98
CA ALA A 187 18.54 3.05 2.27
C ALA A 187 17.89 2.14 3.29
N LEU A 188 18.69 1.30 3.96
CA LEU A 188 18.29 0.46 5.07
C LEU A 188 18.99 0.98 6.32
N THR A 189 18.25 1.67 7.17
CA THR A 189 18.75 2.22 8.43
C THR A 189 18.44 1.30 9.61
N ASN A 190 19.09 1.53 10.75
CA ASN A 190 18.78 0.83 12.00
C ASN A 190 17.62 1.48 12.77
N GLU A 191 17.09 2.61 12.28
CA GLU A 191 15.98 3.31 12.89
C GLU A 191 14.69 2.49 12.69
N PRO A 192 14.01 2.03 13.76
CA PRO A 192 12.87 1.10 13.62
C PRO A 192 11.70 1.66 12.83
N ALA A 193 11.41 2.96 12.98
CA ALA A 193 10.24 3.57 12.36
C ALA A 193 10.44 3.80 10.85
N PHE A 194 11.62 4.26 10.43
CA PHE A 194 11.92 4.66 9.05
C PHE A 194 13.16 3.95 8.51
N CYS A 195 13.17 2.66 8.69
CA CYS A 195 14.31 1.80 8.40
C CYS A 195 14.50 1.48 6.91
N GLN A 196 13.63 1.95 6.03
CA GLN A 196 13.72 1.72 4.59
C GLN A 196 13.21 2.93 3.82
N LEU A 197 14.09 3.64 3.16
CA LEU A 197 13.80 4.71 2.21
C LEU A 197 14.11 4.25 0.79
N PHE A 198 13.43 4.81 -0.18
CA PHE A 198 13.52 4.35 -1.55
C PHE A 198 13.52 5.53 -2.53
N PHE A 199 14.51 5.57 -3.41
CA PHE A 199 14.74 6.65 -4.36
C PHE A 199 14.99 6.08 -5.76
N PRO A 200 13.95 5.84 -6.57
CA PRO A 200 14.11 5.48 -7.98
C PRO A 200 14.75 6.64 -8.74
N THR A 201 15.77 6.34 -9.52
CA THR A 201 16.53 7.35 -10.29
C THR A 201 16.52 7.09 -11.78
N TYR A 202 16.12 5.90 -12.22
CA TYR A 202 16.04 5.47 -13.61
C TYR A 202 14.96 4.40 -13.76
N GLY A 203 14.38 4.29 -14.95
CA GLY A 203 13.41 3.25 -15.31
C GLY A 203 12.23 3.79 -16.11
N VAL A 204 11.66 2.92 -16.92
CA VAL A 204 10.50 3.19 -17.78
C VAL A 204 9.39 2.20 -17.47
N LEU A 205 8.19 2.44 -18.00
CA LEU A 205 7.08 1.52 -17.82
C LEU A 205 7.00 0.49 -18.96
N ALA A 206 6.78 -0.75 -18.55
CA ALA A 206 6.44 -1.85 -19.44
C ALA A 206 5.16 -2.52 -18.96
N TRP A 207 4.48 -3.20 -19.88
CA TRP A 207 3.32 -4.02 -19.56
C TRP A 207 3.51 -5.46 -20.05
N TYR A 208 2.84 -6.37 -19.37
CA TYR A 208 2.84 -7.80 -19.65
C TYR A 208 1.42 -8.26 -19.93
N SER A 209 1.22 -9.00 -21.04
CA SER A 209 -0.04 -9.69 -21.35
C SER A 209 -0.06 -11.02 -20.63
N VAL A 210 -1.00 -11.21 -19.70
CA VAL A 210 -1.11 -12.45 -18.93
C VAL A 210 -1.50 -13.63 -19.81
N ASP A 211 -2.42 -13.40 -20.74
CA ASP A 211 -2.92 -14.45 -21.65
C ASP A 211 -1.87 -14.88 -22.69
N ASN A 212 -1.17 -13.91 -23.29
CA ASN A 212 -0.19 -14.18 -24.35
C ASN A 212 1.22 -14.43 -23.82
N ARG A 213 1.49 -14.08 -22.55
CA ARG A 213 2.81 -14.13 -21.92
C ARG A 213 3.86 -13.28 -22.66
N GLU A 214 3.47 -12.10 -23.11
CA GLU A 214 4.30 -11.18 -23.88
C GLU A 214 4.55 -9.89 -23.11
N PHE A 215 5.77 -9.35 -23.26
CA PHE A 215 6.18 -8.09 -22.66
C PHE A 215 6.28 -7.00 -23.73
N HIS A 216 5.88 -5.79 -23.36
CA HIS A 216 5.92 -4.61 -24.22
C HIS A 216 6.30 -3.37 -23.42
N LEU A 217 7.06 -2.45 -24.04
CA LEU A 217 7.17 -1.09 -23.50
C LEU A 217 5.81 -0.39 -23.57
N LEU A 218 5.54 0.46 -22.59
CA LEU A 218 4.35 1.30 -22.62
C LEU A 218 4.67 2.61 -23.35
N ALA A 219 4.30 2.68 -24.64
CA ALA A 219 4.60 3.83 -25.47
C ALA A 219 4.06 5.14 -24.86
N GLY A 220 4.93 6.14 -24.73
CA GLY A 220 4.73 7.39 -24.02
C GLY A 220 5.21 7.40 -22.58
N ALA A 221 5.43 6.23 -21.98
CA ALA A 221 6.10 6.08 -20.70
C ALA A 221 7.39 5.27 -20.83
N ASP A 222 8.03 5.33 -21.99
CA ASP A 222 9.25 4.64 -22.42
C ASP A 222 10.43 5.60 -22.69
N ASP A 223 10.29 6.85 -22.27
CA ASP A 223 11.30 7.89 -22.40
C ASP A 223 12.30 7.85 -21.23
N TYR A 224 13.56 7.55 -21.51
CA TYR A 224 14.64 7.38 -20.55
C TYR A 224 15.23 8.70 -20.01
N ASP A 225 14.77 9.86 -20.49
CA ASP A 225 15.08 11.16 -19.87
C ASP A 225 14.33 11.35 -18.55
N PHE A 226 13.47 10.39 -18.21
CA PHE A 226 12.69 10.37 -16.98
C PHE A 226 12.83 9.04 -16.25
N VAL A 227 12.72 9.12 -14.93
CA VAL A 227 12.35 7.94 -14.14
C VAL A 227 10.84 7.88 -14.04
N GLN A 228 10.25 6.77 -14.44
CA GLN A 228 8.83 6.51 -14.47
C GLN A 228 8.54 5.25 -13.66
N THR A 229 7.70 5.38 -12.64
CA THR A 229 7.51 4.33 -11.64
C THR A 229 6.13 4.38 -11.02
N ASP A 230 5.79 3.38 -10.21
CA ASP A 230 4.57 3.30 -9.41
C ASP A 230 3.30 3.52 -10.23
N PRO A 231 3.09 2.74 -11.29
CA PRO A 231 1.89 2.82 -12.10
C PRO A 231 0.65 2.35 -11.35
N SER A 232 -0.51 2.87 -11.71
CA SER A 232 -1.81 2.43 -11.19
C SER A 232 -2.88 2.55 -12.28
N TRP A 233 -3.76 1.55 -12.34
CA TRP A 233 -4.83 1.46 -13.32
C TRP A 233 -6.06 2.28 -12.91
N SER A 234 -6.74 2.90 -13.89
CA SER A 234 -8.14 3.25 -13.71
C SER A 234 -9.00 1.97 -13.67
N TRP A 235 -10.13 2.01 -12.97
CA TRP A 235 -11.00 0.84 -12.83
C TRP A 235 -11.60 0.30 -14.14
N ASP A 236 -11.69 1.16 -15.15
CA ASP A 236 -12.16 0.82 -16.50
C ASP A 236 -11.00 0.45 -17.46
N GLU A 237 -9.77 0.34 -16.96
CA GLU A 237 -8.53 0.03 -17.70
C GLU A 237 -8.20 1.00 -18.84
N LYS A 238 -8.86 2.15 -18.91
CA LYS A 238 -8.61 3.12 -19.98
C LYS A 238 -7.35 3.94 -19.74
N TYR A 239 -7.01 4.18 -18.47
CA TYR A 239 -5.91 5.05 -18.09
C TYR A 239 -4.94 4.37 -17.13
N ILE A 240 -3.69 4.81 -17.24
CA ILE A 240 -2.65 4.56 -16.23
C ILE A 240 -2.24 5.92 -15.66
N VAL A 241 -2.17 6.01 -14.34
CA VAL A 241 -1.54 7.12 -13.61
C VAL A 241 -0.24 6.61 -12.98
N PHE A 242 0.83 7.39 -13.05
CA PHE A 242 2.14 6.97 -12.58
C PHE A 242 2.97 8.16 -12.08
N ALA A 243 3.99 7.88 -11.31
CA ALA A 243 4.94 8.86 -10.82
C ALA A 243 6.09 9.04 -11.82
N ARG A 244 6.43 10.30 -12.14
CA ARG A 244 7.49 10.67 -13.10
C ARG A 244 8.35 11.79 -12.54
N SER A 245 9.67 11.67 -12.70
CA SER A 245 10.64 12.70 -12.40
C SER A 245 11.72 12.74 -13.49
N THR A 246 12.43 13.85 -13.66
CA THR A 246 13.60 13.91 -14.56
C THR A 246 14.73 13.07 -13.98
N THR A 247 15.43 12.32 -14.82
CA THR A 247 16.66 11.64 -14.43
C THR A 247 17.79 12.66 -14.29
N LYS A 248 18.72 12.38 -13.38
CA LYS A 248 19.99 13.13 -13.26
C LYS A 248 21.14 12.17 -13.44
N ASN A 249 22.03 12.44 -14.39
CA ASN A 249 23.18 11.58 -14.69
C ASN A 249 24.11 11.40 -13.49
N GLU A 250 24.25 12.42 -12.63
CA GLU A 250 25.04 12.34 -11.39
C GLU A 250 24.61 11.24 -10.41
N TYR A 251 23.36 10.76 -10.54
CA TYR A 251 22.88 9.63 -9.74
C TYR A 251 23.31 8.27 -10.29
N HIS A 252 23.88 8.23 -11.49
CA HIS A 252 24.25 6.99 -12.19
C HIS A 252 25.74 6.67 -12.15
N GLU A 253 26.61 7.66 -11.88
CA GLU A 253 28.06 7.52 -11.99
C GLU A 253 28.67 6.52 -11.00
N ASP A 254 28.06 6.31 -9.85
CA ASP A 254 28.53 5.38 -8.80
C ASP A 254 27.78 4.04 -8.74
N ILE A 255 26.88 3.76 -9.69
CA ILE A 255 25.98 2.62 -9.56
C ILE A 255 26.49 1.39 -10.29
N THR A 256 27.07 0.47 -9.54
CA THR A 256 27.40 -0.88 -10.01
C THR A 256 26.31 -1.90 -9.74
N ASN A 257 25.27 -1.55 -8.94
CA ASN A 257 24.20 -2.45 -8.51
C ASN A 257 22.82 -1.76 -8.44
N ILE A 258 21.75 -2.49 -8.70
CA ILE A 258 20.33 -2.07 -8.66
C ILE A 258 19.92 -1.41 -7.34
N ARG A 259 20.61 -1.69 -6.25
CA ARG A 259 20.39 -1.13 -4.92
C ARG A 259 21.72 -0.86 -4.26
N THR A 260 22.04 0.39 -4.14
CA THR A 260 23.06 0.79 -3.18
C THR A 260 22.40 0.79 -1.80
N HIS A 261 22.82 -0.11 -0.94
CA HIS A 261 22.46 -0.07 0.47
C HIS A 261 23.31 0.98 1.13
N ILE A 262 22.70 2.10 1.51
CA ILE A 262 23.34 3.11 2.36
C ILE A 262 22.98 2.75 3.79
N GLU A 263 23.95 2.26 4.54
CA GLU A 263 23.81 1.97 5.96
C GLU A 263 24.24 3.22 6.75
N ASP A 264 23.57 3.43 7.90
CA ASP A 264 23.90 4.46 8.90
C ASP A 264 23.74 5.94 8.51
N ALA A 265 23.15 6.25 7.35
CA ALA A 265 22.77 7.62 7.02
C ALA A 265 21.42 7.99 7.68
N SER A 266 21.29 9.22 8.12
CA SER A 266 20.01 9.76 8.60
C SER A 266 19.07 10.01 7.43
N ILE A 267 17.76 10.07 7.72
CA ILE A 267 16.74 10.43 6.71
C ILE A 267 17.03 11.80 6.08
N HIS A 268 17.50 12.73 6.89
CA HIS A 268 17.83 14.07 6.43
C HIS A 268 18.95 14.04 5.39
N GLU A 269 20.08 13.39 5.69
CA GLU A 269 21.20 13.23 4.75
C GLU A 269 20.78 12.53 3.45
N LEU A 270 19.92 11.50 3.55
CA LEU A 270 19.42 10.80 2.37
C LEU A 270 18.52 11.68 1.51
N ASN A 271 17.65 12.47 2.12
CA ASN A 271 16.77 13.38 1.41
C ASN A 271 17.52 14.56 0.79
N GLU A 272 18.63 15.01 1.39
CA GLU A 272 19.54 16.00 0.80
C GLU A 272 20.34 15.41 -0.36
N LYS A 273 20.83 14.19 -0.22
CA LYS A 273 21.57 13.51 -1.28
C LYS A 273 20.70 13.16 -2.49
N PHE A 274 19.45 12.79 -2.25
CA PHE A 274 18.47 12.39 -3.29
C PHE A 274 17.21 13.26 -3.23
N PRO A 275 17.28 14.55 -3.58
CA PRO A 275 16.14 15.47 -3.54
C PRO A 275 15.19 15.25 -4.74
N ILE A 276 14.75 14.01 -4.95
CA ILE A 276 13.93 13.61 -6.08
C ILE A 276 12.48 13.88 -5.77
N GLN A 277 11.81 14.65 -6.61
CA GLN A 277 10.39 14.95 -6.51
C GLN A 277 9.63 14.34 -7.68
N PHE A 278 8.68 13.50 -7.37
CA PHE A 278 7.83 12.85 -8.35
C PHE A 278 6.56 13.66 -8.62
N ASN A 279 6.19 13.72 -9.88
CA ASN A 279 4.97 14.31 -10.38
C ASN A 279 4.06 13.21 -10.89
N LEU A 280 2.74 13.29 -10.62
CA LEU A 280 1.80 12.33 -11.17
C LEU A 280 1.45 12.71 -12.62
N TYR A 281 1.59 11.74 -13.50
CA TYR A 281 1.18 11.83 -14.91
C TYR A 281 0.09 10.81 -15.16
N ARG A 282 -0.84 11.14 -16.05
CA ARG A 282 -1.89 10.25 -16.52
C ARG A 282 -1.77 10.08 -18.02
N MET A 283 -1.95 8.86 -18.52
CA MET A 283 -1.97 8.58 -19.95
C MET A 283 -3.01 7.52 -20.30
N PRO A 284 -3.53 7.48 -21.54
CA PRO A 284 -4.38 6.37 -21.97
C PRO A 284 -3.55 5.09 -22.12
N PHE A 285 -4.15 3.95 -21.77
CA PHE A 285 -3.54 2.64 -22.02
C PHE A 285 -3.76 2.14 -23.45
N ASN A 286 -4.94 2.39 -24.00
CA ASN A 286 -5.30 2.06 -25.40
C ASN A 286 -4.95 0.60 -25.78
N GLN A 287 -5.26 -0.36 -24.90
CA GLN A 287 -4.94 -1.79 -25.12
C GLN A 287 -3.43 -2.02 -25.38
N GLY A 288 -2.57 -1.33 -24.65
CA GLY A 288 -1.13 -1.42 -24.76
C GLY A 288 -0.48 -0.48 -25.79
N LYS A 289 -1.25 0.22 -26.62
CA LYS A 289 -0.71 1.20 -27.58
C LYS A 289 -0.22 2.49 -26.91
N GLY A 290 -0.59 2.69 -25.63
CA GLY A 290 -0.17 3.87 -24.88
C GLY A 290 -0.74 5.19 -25.42
N GLY A 291 -0.02 6.27 -25.17
CA GLY A 291 -0.40 7.62 -25.59
C GLY A 291 0.48 8.69 -24.97
N ILE A 292 0.07 9.93 -25.05
CA ILE A 292 0.83 11.06 -24.51
C ILE A 292 0.55 11.17 -23.00
N PRO A 293 1.59 11.14 -22.16
CA PRO A 293 1.44 11.37 -20.72
C PRO A 293 1.17 12.85 -20.44
N GLU A 294 0.13 13.14 -19.70
CA GLU A 294 -0.23 14.48 -19.27
C GLU A 294 0.00 14.65 -17.76
N PRO A 295 0.64 15.75 -17.31
CA PRO A 295 0.80 16.03 -15.89
C PRO A 295 -0.57 16.21 -15.24
N LEU A 296 -0.81 15.50 -14.12
CA LEU A 296 -2.05 15.61 -13.36
C LEU A 296 -2.03 16.94 -12.58
N LYS A 297 -2.76 17.95 -13.07
CA LYS A 297 -2.82 19.27 -12.45
C LYS A 297 -3.18 19.16 -10.96
N GLY A 298 -2.38 19.78 -10.09
CA GLY A 298 -2.53 19.74 -8.63
C GLY A 298 -1.77 18.62 -7.92
N ALA A 299 -1.35 17.59 -8.67
CA ALA A 299 -0.45 16.53 -8.20
C ALA A 299 0.87 16.50 -9.01
N SER A 300 1.17 17.58 -9.74
CA SER A 300 2.37 17.76 -10.52
C SER A 300 2.88 19.18 -10.38
N HIS A 301 4.20 19.36 -10.46
CA HIS A 301 4.90 20.65 -10.46
C HIS A 301 4.51 21.54 -9.25
N ASN A 302 4.30 20.93 -8.11
CA ASN A 302 3.88 21.60 -6.86
C ASN A 302 5.01 21.70 -5.82
N GLY A 303 6.26 21.40 -6.20
CA GLY A 303 7.41 21.42 -5.31
C GLY A 303 7.46 20.28 -4.29
N MET A 304 6.66 19.25 -4.49
CA MET A 304 6.54 18.08 -3.62
C MET A 304 6.70 16.79 -4.42
N SER A 305 6.99 15.71 -3.74
CA SER A 305 6.96 14.36 -4.31
C SER A 305 5.57 13.76 -4.15
N ASN A 306 4.95 13.32 -5.25
CA ASN A 306 3.61 12.75 -5.29
C ASN A 306 3.69 11.33 -5.88
N TYR A 307 3.18 10.33 -5.15
CA TYR A 307 3.34 8.91 -5.48
C TYR A 307 2.22 8.04 -4.89
N PHE A 308 2.21 6.76 -5.18
CA PHE A 308 1.18 5.79 -4.83
C PHE A 308 -0.23 6.23 -5.19
N PRO A 309 -0.48 6.63 -6.44
CA PRO A 309 -1.83 7.00 -6.86
C PRO A 309 -2.77 5.79 -6.88
N ARG A 310 -4.02 6.00 -6.47
CA ARG A 310 -5.09 4.99 -6.55
C ARG A 310 -6.38 5.64 -7.00
N TYR A 311 -6.96 5.13 -8.06
CA TYR A 311 -8.30 5.54 -8.47
C TYR A 311 -9.36 5.04 -7.49
N SER A 312 -10.38 5.86 -7.24
CA SER A 312 -11.60 5.37 -6.62
C SER A 312 -12.36 4.45 -7.60
N PRO A 313 -13.13 3.47 -7.11
CA PRO A 313 -13.88 2.54 -7.96
C PRO A 313 -14.85 3.17 -8.93
N ASP A 314 -15.40 4.34 -8.60
CA ASP A 314 -16.29 5.11 -9.46
C ASP A 314 -15.54 5.99 -10.50
N GLY A 315 -14.21 5.94 -10.47
CA GLY A 315 -13.33 6.69 -11.39
C GLY A 315 -13.31 8.20 -11.19
N LYS A 316 -13.94 8.73 -10.14
CA LYS A 316 -14.05 10.18 -9.94
C LYS A 316 -12.84 10.79 -9.26
N TRP A 317 -12.17 10.02 -8.41
CA TRP A 317 -11.12 10.48 -7.53
C TRP A 317 -9.83 9.69 -7.72
N ILE A 318 -8.72 10.35 -7.43
CA ILE A 318 -7.43 9.70 -7.19
C ILE A 318 -6.97 10.11 -5.78
N VAL A 319 -6.68 9.12 -4.94
CA VAL A 319 -5.94 9.34 -3.70
C VAL A 319 -4.48 9.01 -3.94
N PHE A 320 -3.58 9.82 -3.39
CA PHE A 320 -2.15 9.64 -3.54
C PHE A 320 -1.40 10.09 -2.28
N THR A 321 -0.17 9.64 -2.14
CA THR A 321 0.74 10.04 -1.06
C THR A 321 1.58 11.22 -1.53
N ARG A 322 1.82 12.18 -0.62
CA ARG A 322 2.68 13.35 -0.84
C ARG A 322 3.71 13.47 0.27
N SER A 323 4.95 13.74 -0.08
CA SER A 323 6.06 14.07 0.82
C SER A 323 6.94 15.16 0.21
N ARG A 324 7.94 15.66 0.94
CA ARG A 324 8.87 16.65 0.38
C ARG A 324 9.74 16.07 -0.73
N THR A 325 10.18 14.84 -0.59
CA THR A 325 11.06 14.17 -1.55
C THR A 325 10.92 12.66 -1.47
N GLY A 326 11.46 11.94 -2.45
CA GLY A 326 11.53 10.49 -2.47
C GLY A 326 10.18 9.81 -2.62
N ILE A 327 10.19 8.55 -2.31
CA ILE A 327 9.03 7.66 -2.35
C ILE A 327 9.18 6.61 -1.24
N MET A 328 8.08 6.14 -0.66
CA MET A 328 8.02 5.12 0.39
C MET A 328 8.68 5.54 1.72
N LEU A 329 7.95 5.28 2.81
CA LEU A 329 8.35 5.45 4.22
C LEU A 329 8.94 6.84 4.58
N GLN A 330 8.59 7.88 3.83
CA GLN A 330 8.94 9.25 4.22
C GLN A 330 8.12 9.66 5.46
N PRO A 331 8.78 10.20 6.51
CA PRO A 331 8.09 10.54 7.76
C PRO A 331 7.00 11.60 7.60
N ASP A 332 7.15 12.49 6.65
CA ASP A 332 6.24 13.58 6.31
C ASP A 332 5.19 13.22 5.26
N SER A 333 5.05 11.90 4.96
CA SER A 333 4.06 11.47 3.96
C SER A 333 2.64 11.60 4.46
N GLU A 334 1.81 12.21 3.63
CA GLU A 334 0.39 12.47 3.86
C GLU A 334 -0.45 12.07 2.66
N LEU A 335 -1.69 11.68 2.92
CA LEU A 335 -2.67 11.35 1.89
C LEU A 335 -3.38 12.60 1.38
N PHE A 336 -3.47 12.70 0.08
CA PHE A 336 -4.21 13.73 -0.64
C PHE A 336 -5.22 13.10 -1.60
N ILE A 337 -6.31 13.78 -1.83
CA ILE A 337 -7.35 13.39 -2.80
C ILE A 337 -7.53 14.47 -3.84
N ILE A 338 -7.71 14.06 -5.10
CA ILE A 338 -7.85 14.95 -6.25
C ILE A 338 -8.90 14.39 -7.22
N PRO A 339 -9.66 15.21 -7.95
CA PRO A 339 -10.48 14.71 -9.05
C PRO A 339 -9.63 13.93 -10.07
N ALA A 340 -10.14 12.84 -10.60
CA ALA A 340 -9.39 11.98 -11.53
C ALA A 340 -8.95 12.71 -12.83
N ALA A 341 -9.64 13.78 -13.19
CA ALA A 341 -9.26 14.67 -14.30
C ALA A 341 -8.20 15.71 -13.93
N GLY A 342 -7.75 15.73 -12.67
CA GLY A 342 -6.90 16.78 -12.12
C GLY A 342 -7.71 17.97 -11.61
N GLY A 343 -7.05 18.89 -10.90
CA GLY A 343 -7.66 20.05 -10.27
C GLY A 343 -6.99 20.42 -8.96
N GLU A 344 -7.76 20.84 -7.98
CA GLU A 344 -7.25 21.14 -6.65
C GLU A 344 -7.11 19.86 -5.82
N ALA A 345 -5.89 19.58 -5.37
CA ALA A 345 -5.64 18.49 -4.45
C ALA A 345 -5.93 18.92 -3.01
N ARG A 346 -6.70 18.13 -2.28
CA ARG A 346 -7.04 18.35 -0.88
C ARG A 346 -6.31 17.38 0.02
N ARG A 347 -5.71 17.88 1.10
CA ARG A 347 -5.19 17.06 2.18
C ARG A 347 -6.36 16.32 2.84
N MET A 348 -6.24 15.01 3.02
CA MET A 348 -7.28 14.21 3.64
C MET A 348 -7.30 14.41 5.16
N ARG A 349 -8.50 14.36 5.76
CA ARG A 349 -8.73 14.52 7.21
C ARG A 349 -8.28 13.29 8.00
N CYS A 350 -8.22 12.14 7.35
CA CYS A 350 -7.79 10.89 7.97
C CYS A 350 -6.29 10.82 8.26
N ASN A 351 -5.47 11.74 7.72
CA ASN A 351 -4.06 11.79 8.03
C ASN A 351 -3.82 11.88 9.54
N ARG A 352 -2.89 11.05 10.00
CA ARG A 352 -2.37 11.07 11.36
C ARG A 352 -0.99 11.73 11.37
N GLU A 353 -0.43 11.94 12.54
CA GLU A 353 0.96 12.33 12.68
C GLU A 353 1.88 11.25 12.12
N LEU A 354 3.02 11.66 11.58
CA LEU A 354 3.98 10.79 10.90
C LEU A 354 3.40 10.07 9.67
N PHE A 355 4.10 9.13 9.13
CA PHE A 355 3.83 8.38 7.92
C PHE A 355 2.37 7.96 7.72
N ASN A 356 1.79 8.33 6.56
CA ASN A 356 0.48 7.88 6.08
C ASN A 356 0.60 7.49 4.60
N SER A 357 0.38 6.22 4.25
CA SER A 357 0.53 5.72 2.88
C SER A 357 -0.12 4.35 2.68
N TRP A 358 0.17 3.69 1.54
CA TRP A 358 -0.30 2.34 1.19
C TRP A 358 -1.82 2.19 1.33
N HIS A 359 -2.53 3.10 0.71
CA HIS A 359 -3.98 3.15 0.77
C HIS A 359 -4.62 2.26 -0.31
N SER A 360 -5.82 1.76 0.00
CA SER A 360 -6.64 0.92 -0.87
C SER A 360 -8.11 1.21 -0.66
N PHE A 361 -8.87 1.39 -1.74
CA PHE A 361 -10.33 1.56 -1.69
C PHE A 361 -11.03 0.21 -1.53
N SER A 362 -12.14 0.20 -0.79
CA SER A 362 -13.09 -0.90 -0.86
C SER A 362 -13.75 -0.96 -2.25
N PRO A 363 -14.18 -2.13 -2.74
CA PRO A 363 -14.78 -2.27 -4.07
C PRO A 363 -16.00 -1.36 -4.30
N ASN A 364 -16.76 -1.04 -3.25
CA ASN A 364 -17.89 -0.10 -3.33
C ASN A 364 -17.49 1.38 -3.27
N GLY A 365 -16.19 1.69 -3.11
CA GLY A 365 -15.64 3.05 -3.08
C GLY A 365 -16.04 3.89 -1.87
N LYS A 366 -16.65 3.29 -0.84
CA LYS A 366 -17.13 4.00 0.36
C LYS A 366 -16.13 4.03 1.50
N TRP A 367 -15.14 3.15 1.45
CA TRP A 367 -14.15 3.00 2.49
C TRP A 367 -12.75 2.96 1.91
N MET A 368 -11.80 3.39 2.70
CA MET A 368 -10.38 3.32 2.35
C MET A 368 -9.56 2.86 3.56
N LEU A 369 -8.67 1.91 3.31
CA LEU A 369 -7.60 1.53 4.23
C LEU A 369 -6.36 2.37 3.95
N PHE A 370 -5.54 2.55 4.97
CA PHE A 370 -4.17 3.03 4.82
C PHE A 370 -3.31 2.57 6.00
N SER A 371 -1.99 2.60 5.81
CA SER A 371 -1.03 2.35 6.89
C SER A 371 -0.54 3.66 7.48
N SER A 372 -0.40 3.71 8.81
CA SER A 372 0.20 4.85 9.52
C SER A 372 1.09 4.39 10.67
N LYS A 373 2.06 5.24 11.04
CA LYS A 373 2.97 5.06 12.19
C LYS A 373 2.63 6.01 13.35
N ALA A 374 1.41 6.50 13.42
CA ALA A 374 0.99 7.51 14.39
C ALA A 374 1.05 7.05 15.85
N ASN A 375 0.86 5.76 16.11
CA ASN A 375 0.78 5.25 17.49
C ASN A 375 2.08 4.57 17.93
N THR A 376 2.78 3.91 17.00
CA THR A 376 3.97 3.08 17.28
C THR A 376 4.98 3.18 16.12
N PRO A 377 6.23 2.73 16.30
CA PRO A 377 7.19 2.61 15.19
C PRO A 377 6.73 1.63 14.10
N PHE A 378 5.84 0.69 14.45
CA PHE A 378 5.25 -0.24 13.49
C PHE A 378 4.09 0.41 12.75
N THR A 379 3.93 0.11 11.47
CA THR A 379 2.73 0.52 10.74
C THR A 379 1.53 -0.25 11.27
N GLU A 380 0.44 0.48 11.49
CA GLU A 380 -0.87 -0.05 11.83
C GLU A 380 -1.85 0.28 10.70
N ILE A 381 -2.91 -0.50 10.57
CA ILE A 381 -3.94 -0.30 9.55
C ILE A 381 -5.05 0.58 10.10
N PHE A 382 -5.37 1.61 9.35
CA PHE A 382 -6.47 2.53 9.64
C PHE A 382 -7.53 2.43 8.55
N LEU A 383 -8.77 2.70 8.96
CA LEU A 383 -9.95 2.73 8.11
C LEU A 383 -10.60 4.10 8.16
N THR A 384 -10.95 4.65 7.00
CA THR A 384 -11.76 5.88 6.89
C THR A 384 -12.91 5.69 5.92
N HIS A 385 -14.05 6.35 6.17
CA HIS A 385 -15.17 6.43 5.25
C HIS A 385 -14.94 7.58 4.28
N ILE A 386 -15.35 7.42 3.03
CA ILE A 386 -15.28 8.45 1.98
C ILE A 386 -16.68 8.63 1.39
N ASP A 387 -17.19 9.85 1.41
CA ASP A 387 -18.49 10.17 0.83
C ASP A 387 -18.43 10.40 -0.70
N ALA A 388 -19.56 10.63 -1.32
CA ALA A 388 -19.67 10.83 -2.77
C ALA A 388 -18.91 12.09 -3.29
N ASN A 389 -18.60 13.05 -2.40
CA ASN A 389 -17.83 14.25 -2.70
C ASN A 389 -16.33 14.09 -2.41
N GLY A 390 -15.89 12.86 -2.11
CA GLY A 390 -14.52 12.57 -1.75
C GLY A 390 -14.12 13.10 -0.37
N VAL A 391 -15.09 13.43 0.51
CA VAL A 391 -14.81 13.88 1.86
C VAL A 391 -14.66 12.66 2.78
N ASP A 392 -13.51 12.59 3.42
CA ASP A 392 -13.16 11.51 4.32
C ASP A 392 -13.51 11.81 5.78
N SER A 393 -13.76 10.74 6.55
CA SER A 393 -14.03 10.80 7.99
C SER A 393 -12.72 10.72 8.80
N PRO A 394 -12.73 11.10 10.10
CA PRO A 394 -11.64 10.74 11.00
C PRO A 394 -11.36 9.23 10.96
N PRO A 395 -10.09 8.80 11.03
CA PRO A 395 -9.73 7.42 10.87
C PRO A 395 -9.97 6.59 12.14
N VAL A 396 -10.20 5.30 11.94
CA VAL A 396 -10.29 4.31 13.01
C VAL A 396 -9.14 3.32 12.86
N CYS A 397 -8.35 3.12 13.92
CA CYS A 397 -7.32 2.08 13.95
C CYS A 397 -7.96 0.70 14.06
N LEU A 398 -7.60 -0.19 13.14
CA LEU A 398 -8.02 -1.59 13.16
C LEU A 398 -7.05 -2.42 14.06
N SER A 399 -7.14 -2.24 15.37
CA SER A 399 -6.17 -2.80 16.33
C SER A 399 -6.03 -4.33 16.26
N ARG A 400 -7.09 -5.07 15.89
CA ARG A 400 -7.00 -6.53 15.71
C ARG A 400 -6.13 -6.98 14.53
N PHE A 401 -5.88 -6.07 13.59
CA PHE A 401 -4.98 -6.29 12.44
C PHE A 401 -3.53 -5.96 12.77
N SER A 402 -3.29 -5.32 13.92
CA SER A 402 -1.97 -4.91 14.38
C SER A 402 -1.28 -6.01 15.21
N ASP A 403 0.02 -5.85 15.39
CA ASP A 403 0.87 -6.76 16.16
C ASP A 403 2.02 -5.95 16.75
N ASP A 404 2.35 -6.18 18.02
CA ASP A 404 3.36 -5.41 18.75
C ASP A 404 4.79 -5.62 18.21
N HIS A 405 5.00 -6.64 17.38
CA HIS A 405 6.30 -7.01 16.84
C HIS A 405 6.39 -6.99 15.32
N TYR A 406 5.30 -6.63 14.64
CA TYR A 406 5.21 -6.64 13.20
C TYR A 406 4.54 -5.37 12.66
N ALA A 407 5.17 -4.77 11.68
CA ALA A 407 4.54 -3.73 10.87
C ALA A 407 3.49 -4.34 9.94
N ALA A 408 2.27 -3.82 9.93
CA ALA A 408 1.21 -4.19 9.00
C ALA A 408 1.32 -3.31 7.73
N ASN A 409 1.88 -3.90 6.67
CA ASN A 409 2.23 -3.18 5.45
C ASN A 409 1.28 -3.53 4.30
N VAL A 410 1.08 -2.55 3.41
CA VAL A 410 0.37 -2.69 2.14
C VAL A 410 -1.01 -3.35 2.34
N PRO A 411 -1.88 -2.80 3.19
CA PRO A 411 -3.22 -3.34 3.32
C PRO A 411 -4.02 -3.11 2.04
N GLU A 412 -4.66 -4.15 1.54
CA GLU A 412 -5.48 -4.10 0.34
C GLU A 412 -6.87 -4.62 0.65
N PHE A 413 -7.89 -3.83 0.28
CA PHE A 413 -9.24 -4.35 0.17
C PHE A 413 -9.34 -5.28 -1.03
N VAL A 414 -9.80 -6.47 -0.82
CA VAL A 414 -9.90 -7.51 -1.84
C VAL A 414 -11.33 -8.03 -1.98
N ASN A 415 -11.78 -8.18 -3.21
CA ASN A 415 -13.16 -8.60 -3.51
C ASN A 415 -13.33 -10.12 -3.40
N ILE A 416 -12.91 -10.67 -2.26
CA ILE A 416 -13.05 -12.09 -1.92
C ILE A 416 -13.57 -12.24 -0.49
N GLY A 417 -14.21 -13.36 -0.19
CA GLY A 417 -14.62 -13.67 1.18
C GLY A 417 -13.43 -13.96 2.11
N PRO A 418 -13.58 -13.79 3.43
CA PRO A 418 -12.47 -13.97 4.39
C PRO A 418 -11.91 -15.39 4.46
N GLY A 419 -12.63 -16.37 3.95
CA GLY A 419 -12.19 -17.77 3.86
C GLY A 419 -11.81 -18.23 2.44
N ALA A 420 -11.79 -17.31 1.45
CA ALA A 420 -11.50 -17.66 0.05
C ALA A 420 -10.08 -18.19 -0.15
N ILE A 421 -9.14 -17.75 0.68
CA ILE A 421 -7.77 -18.28 0.72
C ILE A 421 -7.51 -18.73 2.17
N LYS A 422 -7.21 -20.00 2.36
CA LYS A 422 -6.78 -20.56 3.65
C LYS A 422 -5.27 -20.76 3.71
N LYS A 423 -4.66 -21.08 2.57
CA LYS A 423 -3.21 -21.35 2.53
C LYS A 423 -2.59 -21.10 1.18
N ILE A 424 -1.43 -20.45 1.19
CA ILE A 424 -0.54 -20.30 0.02
C ILE A 424 0.80 -20.95 0.37
N LYS A 425 1.28 -21.83 -0.50
CA LYS A 425 2.57 -22.50 -0.36
C LYS A 425 3.31 -22.49 -1.71
N ILE A 426 4.62 -22.58 -1.64
CA ILE A 426 5.46 -22.93 -2.82
C ILE A 426 5.69 -24.43 -2.79
N SER A 427 5.43 -25.10 -3.90
CA SER A 427 5.76 -26.52 -4.07
C SER A 427 7.25 -26.74 -3.81
N ALA A 428 7.58 -27.77 -3.05
CA ALA A 428 8.98 -28.13 -2.85
C ALA A 428 9.65 -28.34 -4.21
N GLN A 429 10.74 -27.63 -4.45
CA GLN A 429 11.57 -27.86 -5.63
C GLN A 429 12.06 -29.31 -5.58
N ARG A 430 11.60 -30.16 -6.50
CA ARG A 430 12.18 -31.47 -6.75
C ARG A 430 13.47 -31.35 -7.55
#